data_a624e15361418cff18fdbecde597e9b9
#
_entry.id   a624e15361418cff18fdbecde597e9b9
#
_cell.length_a   1.000
_cell.length_b   1.000
_cell.length_c   1.000
_cell.angle_alpha   90.00
_cell.angle_beta   90.00
_cell.angle_gamma   90.00
#
_symmetry.space_group_name_H-M   'P 1'
#
loop_
_entity.id
_entity.type
_entity.pdbx_description
1 polymer ?
#
loop_
_entity_poly.entity_id
_entity_poly.type
_entity_poly.pdbx_seq_one_letter_code
_entity_poly.pdbx_strand_id
1 'polypeptide(L)'
;MFLKKETTKEDLTKIKKELESIENIENSSIELKTKEESANELKNGNEIFATTVDRWTEETNPLLDSYMFKVKDIVQIDDTVKEVKNLSFSKDKINNINYGEDIVHQLIEVFNVVKKICIVAVLSLVLVTAFLIANTIKLAIYSRKREIEIMRLVGASNISIKIPFIIEGLFIGLLGSIVPILITIFGYTSLYDYFGGKLFGSGLAELVNPMPFIYQVSGVLVAIGIVVGMIGSYQAVRKYLKI
;
A
#
# COMPACT_ATOMS: atom_id res chain seq x y z
N MET A 1 -3.84 -22.64 -8.54
CA MET A 1 -2.94 -23.46 -9.40
C MET A 1 -3.44 -24.90 -9.36
N PHE A 2 -3.81 -25.48 -10.50
CA PHE A 2 -4.31 -26.85 -10.60
C PHE A 2 -3.20 -27.81 -11.00
N LEU A 3 -3.17 -28.97 -10.33
CA LEU A 3 -2.17 -30.02 -10.56
C LEU A 3 -2.70 -31.07 -11.54
N LYS A 4 -1.78 -31.83 -12.18
CA LYS A 4 -2.15 -32.97 -13.02
C LYS A 4 -2.51 -34.18 -12.14
N LYS A 5 -3.35 -35.09 -12.67
CA LYS A 5 -3.82 -36.29 -11.94
C LYS A 5 -2.73 -37.25 -11.45
N GLU A 6 -1.54 -37.18 -12.07
CA GLU A 6 -0.40 -38.07 -11.77
C GLU A 6 0.55 -37.52 -10.67
N THR A 7 0.10 -36.57 -9.85
CA THR A 7 0.94 -35.95 -8.83
C THR A 7 0.97 -36.80 -7.56
N THR A 8 2.17 -37.20 -7.13
CA THR A 8 2.35 -38.04 -5.93
C THR A 8 2.44 -37.17 -4.66
N LYS A 9 2.24 -37.79 -3.47
CA LYS A 9 2.39 -37.11 -2.18
C LYS A 9 3.79 -36.49 -1.96
N GLU A 10 4.83 -37.12 -2.50
CA GLU A 10 6.20 -36.60 -2.45
C GLU A 10 6.34 -35.36 -3.34
N ASP A 11 5.69 -35.34 -4.52
CA ASP A 11 5.66 -34.18 -5.40
C ASP A 11 4.97 -33.01 -4.74
N LEU A 12 3.85 -33.24 -4.04
CA LEU A 12 3.14 -32.16 -3.31
C LEU A 12 4.06 -31.45 -2.31
N THR A 13 4.86 -32.21 -1.56
CA THR A 13 5.78 -31.61 -0.59
C THR A 13 6.89 -30.77 -1.26
N LYS A 14 7.40 -31.24 -2.41
CA LYS A 14 8.40 -30.49 -3.20
C LYS A 14 7.80 -29.23 -3.80
N ILE A 15 6.61 -29.33 -4.39
CA ILE A 15 5.86 -28.19 -4.95
C ILE A 15 5.65 -27.11 -3.88
N LYS A 16 5.22 -27.49 -2.68
CA LYS A 16 5.03 -26.55 -1.58
C LYS A 16 6.31 -25.82 -1.23
N LYS A 17 7.43 -26.52 -1.10
CA LYS A 17 8.74 -25.92 -0.79
C LYS A 17 9.22 -24.94 -1.87
N GLU A 18 9.03 -25.27 -3.14
CA GLU A 18 9.40 -24.38 -4.24
C GLU A 18 8.48 -23.15 -4.30
N LEU A 19 7.17 -23.29 -4.01
CA LEU A 19 6.26 -22.14 -3.88
C LEU A 19 6.65 -21.23 -2.71
N GLU A 20 7.06 -21.79 -1.57
CA GLU A 20 7.56 -21.03 -0.41
C GLU A 20 8.82 -20.21 -0.71
N SER A 21 9.58 -20.58 -1.74
CA SER A 21 10.79 -19.86 -2.16
C SER A 21 10.52 -18.59 -2.97
N ILE A 22 9.30 -18.40 -3.47
CA ILE A 22 8.91 -17.22 -4.26
C ILE A 22 8.58 -16.08 -3.30
N GLU A 23 9.31 -14.98 -3.42
CA GLU A 23 9.24 -13.84 -2.48
C GLU A 23 7.84 -13.20 -2.42
N ASN A 24 7.17 -13.11 -3.57
CA ASN A 24 5.84 -12.50 -3.66
C ASN A 24 4.69 -13.42 -3.21
N ILE A 25 4.94 -14.67 -2.85
CA ILE A 25 3.93 -15.57 -2.28
C ILE A 25 3.92 -15.43 -0.76
N GLU A 26 2.73 -15.36 -0.17
CA GLU A 26 2.54 -15.39 1.27
C GLU A 26 2.55 -16.84 1.77
N ASN A 27 3.64 -17.27 2.38
CA ASN A 27 3.87 -18.66 2.78
C ASN A 27 2.79 -19.22 3.72
N SER A 28 2.23 -18.35 4.59
CA SER A 28 1.14 -18.73 5.51
C SER A 28 -0.19 -19.05 4.81
N SER A 29 -0.33 -18.60 3.56
CA SER A 29 -1.55 -18.75 2.78
C SER A 29 -1.55 -19.95 1.83
N ILE A 30 -0.43 -20.70 1.77
CA ILE A 30 -0.31 -21.85 0.86
C ILE A 30 -1.11 -23.02 1.41
N GLU A 31 -2.26 -23.28 0.82
CA GLU A 31 -3.17 -24.36 1.17
C GLU A 31 -3.30 -25.36 0.01
N LEU A 32 -3.21 -26.66 0.33
CA LEU A 32 -3.53 -27.72 -0.61
C LEU A 32 -5.02 -28.00 -0.50
N LYS A 33 -5.75 -27.82 -1.57
CA LYS A 33 -7.15 -28.20 -1.69
C LYS A 33 -7.26 -29.45 -2.55
N THR A 34 -7.70 -30.52 -1.92
CA THR A 34 -7.85 -31.80 -2.61
C THR A 34 -9.09 -31.83 -3.51
N LYS A 35 -9.08 -32.70 -4.51
CA LYS A 35 -10.26 -32.94 -5.37
C LYS A 35 -11.51 -33.31 -4.57
N GLU A 36 -11.33 -34.00 -3.43
CA GLU A 36 -12.41 -34.43 -2.54
C GLU A 36 -12.99 -33.27 -1.75
N GLU A 37 -12.13 -32.38 -1.20
CA GLU A 37 -12.55 -31.17 -0.52
C GLU A 37 -13.30 -30.23 -1.49
N SER A 38 -12.77 -30.09 -2.72
CA SER A 38 -13.42 -29.30 -3.77
C SER A 38 -14.78 -29.87 -4.16
N ALA A 39 -14.93 -31.19 -4.23
CA ALA A 39 -16.21 -31.87 -4.47
C ALA A 39 -17.20 -31.63 -3.34
N ASN A 40 -16.75 -31.75 -2.09
CA ASN A 40 -17.60 -31.49 -0.92
C ASN A 40 -18.09 -30.03 -0.83
N GLU A 41 -17.23 -29.07 -1.18
CA GLU A 41 -17.66 -27.68 -1.25
C GLU A 41 -18.72 -27.43 -2.33
N LEU A 42 -18.52 -28.00 -3.52
CA LEU A 42 -19.53 -27.92 -4.59
C LEU A 42 -20.87 -28.54 -4.17
N LYS A 43 -20.82 -29.65 -3.46
CA LYS A 43 -22.00 -30.34 -2.93
C LYS A 43 -22.77 -29.49 -1.91
N ASN A 44 -22.03 -28.83 -1.01
CA ASN A 44 -22.59 -28.00 0.05
C ASN A 44 -23.03 -26.60 -0.43
N GLY A 45 -22.41 -26.11 -1.52
CA GLY A 45 -22.67 -24.76 -2.05
C GLY A 45 -23.93 -24.65 -2.92
N ASN A 46 -24.42 -25.75 -3.52
CA ASN A 46 -25.59 -25.72 -4.41
C ASN A 46 -26.22 -27.10 -4.58
N GLU A 47 -27.52 -27.22 -4.28
CA GLU A 47 -28.27 -28.46 -4.39
C GLU A 47 -28.25 -29.08 -5.80
N ILE A 48 -28.15 -28.25 -6.84
CA ILE A 48 -28.08 -28.74 -8.23
C ILE A 48 -26.78 -29.53 -8.46
N PHE A 49 -25.67 -29.10 -7.87
CA PHE A 49 -24.39 -29.81 -7.98
C PHE A 49 -24.33 -31.04 -7.06
N ALA A 50 -25.03 -31.06 -5.95
CA ALA A 50 -25.01 -32.17 -5.01
C ALA A 50 -25.35 -33.52 -5.69
N THR A 51 -26.41 -33.56 -6.49
CA THR A 51 -26.83 -34.79 -7.22
C THR A 51 -25.84 -35.23 -8.28
N THR A 52 -25.06 -34.30 -8.84
CA THR A 52 -24.01 -34.57 -9.84
C THR A 52 -22.76 -35.10 -9.17
N VAL A 53 -22.33 -34.47 -8.08
CA VAL A 53 -21.14 -34.84 -7.31
C VAL A 53 -21.30 -36.24 -6.69
N ASP A 54 -22.51 -36.60 -6.21
CA ASP A 54 -22.81 -37.91 -5.63
C ASP A 54 -22.65 -39.08 -6.64
N ARG A 55 -22.63 -38.78 -7.93
CA ARG A 55 -22.42 -39.79 -9.00
C ARG A 55 -20.95 -39.98 -9.35
N TRP A 56 -20.04 -39.11 -8.85
CA TRP A 56 -18.61 -39.20 -9.14
C TRP A 56 -17.99 -40.30 -8.27
N THR A 57 -17.17 -41.14 -8.91
CA THR A 57 -16.24 -42.07 -8.26
C THR A 57 -14.85 -41.47 -8.30
N GLU A 58 -13.89 -42.06 -7.59
CA GLU A 58 -12.48 -41.59 -7.64
C GLU A 58 -11.91 -41.51 -9.07
N GLU A 59 -12.34 -42.38 -9.96
CA GLU A 59 -11.90 -42.41 -11.37
C GLU A 59 -12.62 -41.42 -12.26
N THR A 60 -13.92 -41.17 -11.98
CA THR A 60 -14.78 -40.29 -12.80
C THR A 60 -14.82 -38.85 -12.30
N ASN A 61 -14.24 -38.56 -11.14
CA ASN A 61 -14.13 -37.20 -10.62
C ASN A 61 -13.30 -36.31 -11.57
N PRO A 62 -13.91 -35.26 -12.17
CA PRO A 62 -13.21 -34.37 -13.10
C PRO A 62 -12.31 -33.35 -12.37
N LEU A 63 -12.46 -33.22 -11.05
CA LEU A 63 -11.71 -32.23 -10.27
C LEU A 63 -10.25 -32.63 -10.09
N LEU A 64 -9.41 -31.63 -9.93
CA LEU A 64 -7.97 -31.76 -9.74
C LEU A 64 -7.59 -31.20 -8.37
N ASP A 65 -6.53 -31.78 -7.80
CA ASP A 65 -5.89 -31.17 -6.64
C ASP A 65 -5.34 -29.82 -7.02
N SER A 66 -5.43 -28.86 -6.12
CA SER A 66 -4.96 -27.51 -6.37
C SER A 66 -4.25 -26.90 -5.17
N TYR A 67 -3.23 -26.10 -5.44
CA TYR A 67 -2.68 -25.20 -4.46
C TYR A 67 -3.34 -23.84 -4.57
N MET A 68 -3.87 -23.36 -3.46
CA MET A 68 -4.38 -21.99 -3.29
C MET A 68 -3.36 -21.20 -2.48
N PHE A 69 -3.02 -20.02 -2.92
CA PHE A 69 -2.11 -19.11 -2.21
C PHE A 69 -2.39 -17.67 -2.56
N LYS A 70 -2.04 -16.76 -1.64
CA LYS A 70 -2.16 -15.33 -1.81
C LYS A 70 -0.82 -14.75 -2.24
N VAL A 71 -0.85 -13.70 -3.06
CA VAL A 71 0.32 -12.89 -3.40
C VAL A 71 0.36 -11.67 -2.49
N LYS A 72 1.57 -11.24 -2.10
CA LYS A 72 1.79 -10.05 -1.28
C LYS A 72 1.52 -8.76 -2.07
N ASP A 73 1.96 -8.73 -3.33
CA ASP A 73 1.76 -7.60 -4.23
C ASP A 73 1.06 -8.06 -5.52
N ILE A 74 -0.18 -7.62 -5.69
CA ILE A 74 -1.00 -7.96 -6.86
C ILE A 74 -0.45 -7.34 -8.15
N VAL A 75 0.30 -6.24 -8.07
CA VAL A 75 0.90 -5.58 -9.25
C VAL A 75 1.96 -6.47 -9.89
N GLN A 76 2.60 -7.34 -9.10
CA GLN A 76 3.63 -8.28 -9.56
C GLN A 76 3.07 -9.67 -9.88
N ILE A 77 1.75 -9.83 -10.01
CA ILE A 77 1.13 -11.15 -10.19
C ILE A 77 1.60 -11.87 -11.44
N ASP A 78 1.77 -11.13 -12.56
CA ASP A 78 2.21 -11.70 -13.84
C ASP A 78 3.64 -12.24 -13.75
N ASP A 79 4.51 -11.54 -13.04
CA ASP A 79 5.89 -11.99 -12.85
C ASP A 79 5.92 -13.18 -11.90
N THR A 80 5.10 -13.18 -10.84
CA THR A 80 4.91 -14.33 -9.95
C THR A 80 4.40 -15.57 -10.71
N VAL A 81 3.42 -15.39 -11.61
CA VAL A 81 2.92 -16.49 -12.45
C VAL A 81 4.00 -17.02 -13.40
N LYS A 82 4.85 -16.15 -13.96
CA LYS A 82 6.01 -16.58 -14.78
C LYS A 82 7.03 -17.35 -13.94
N GLU A 83 7.32 -16.90 -12.72
CA GLU A 83 8.20 -17.61 -11.79
C GLU A 83 7.65 -18.98 -11.47
N VAL A 84 6.36 -19.11 -11.13
CA VAL A 84 5.71 -20.41 -10.89
C VAL A 84 5.76 -21.30 -12.13
N LYS A 85 5.57 -20.76 -13.34
CA LYS A 85 5.69 -21.51 -14.61
C LYS A 85 7.12 -21.97 -14.91
N ASN A 86 8.12 -21.28 -14.37
CA ASN A 86 9.53 -21.63 -14.57
C ASN A 86 10.09 -22.59 -13.51
N LEU A 87 9.31 -22.95 -12.48
CA LEU A 87 9.72 -23.91 -11.48
C LEU A 87 9.95 -25.30 -12.09
N SER A 88 10.81 -26.08 -11.45
CA SER A 88 11.28 -27.36 -11.99
C SER A 88 10.17 -28.35 -12.32
N PHE A 89 9.10 -28.35 -11.54
CA PHE A 89 7.94 -29.24 -11.70
C PHE A 89 6.86 -28.71 -12.65
N SER A 90 6.95 -27.44 -13.06
CA SER A 90 5.85 -26.74 -13.73
C SER A 90 5.34 -27.46 -14.97
N LYS A 91 6.24 -27.85 -15.88
CA LYS A 91 5.88 -28.50 -17.16
C LYS A 91 5.22 -29.86 -16.98
N ASP A 92 5.64 -30.59 -15.95
CA ASP A 92 5.22 -31.99 -15.77
C ASP A 92 4.02 -32.13 -14.83
N LYS A 93 3.87 -31.24 -13.85
CA LYS A 93 2.92 -31.39 -12.74
C LYS A 93 1.83 -30.30 -12.71
N ILE A 94 2.02 -29.14 -13.33
CA ILE A 94 0.98 -28.09 -13.40
C ILE A 94 0.09 -28.33 -14.61
N ASN A 95 -1.23 -28.31 -14.38
CA ASN A 95 -2.22 -28.33 -15.45
C ASN A 95 -2.57 -26.91 -15.89
N ASN A 96 -2.96 -26.05 -14.93
CA ASN A 96 -3.33 -24.66 -15.20
C ASN A 96 -3.13 -23.79 -13.96
N ILE A 97 -2.81 -22.51 -14.19
CA ILE A 97 -2.78 -21.47 -13.16
C ILE A 97 -3.92 -20.51 -13.46
N ASN A 98 -4.91 -20.48 -12.57
CA ASN A 98 -6.05 -19.57 -12.68
C ASN A 98 -5.97 -18.54 -11.55
N TYR A 99 -5.93 -17.26 -11.91
CA TYR A 99 -5.88 -16.13 -10.97
C TYR A 99 -6.86 -15.01 -11.36
N GLY A 100 -7.80 -15.30 -12.26
CA GLY A 100 -8.77 -14.30 -12.71
C GLY A 100 -8.11 -13.15 -13.47
N GLU A 101 -7.23 -13.47 -14.42
CA GLU A 101 -6.36 -12.56 -15.16
C GLU A 101 -7.07 -11.26 -15.60
N ASP A 102 -8.20 -11.36 -16.27
CA ASP A 102 -8.95 -10.20 -16.77
C ASP A 102 -9.40 -9.25 -15.64
N ILE A 103 -9.89 -9.81 -14.53
CA ILE A 103 -10.37 -9.03 -13.39
C ILE A 103 -9.20 -8.37 -12.67
N VAL A 104 -8.10 -9.11 -12.50
CA VAL A 104 -6.90 -8.61 -11.84
C VAL A 104 -6.26 -7.49 -12.64
N HIS A 105 -6.13 -7.62 -13.96
CA HIS A 105 -5.60 -6.56 -14.81
C HIS A 105 -6.47 -5.30 -14.77
N GLN A 106 -7.79 -5.43 -14.82
CA GLN A 106 -8.70 -4.29 -14.67
C GLN A 106 -8.53 -3.59 -13.31
N LEU A 107 -8.38 -4.36 -12.22
CA LEU A 107 -8.12 -3.79 -10.90
C LEU A 107 -6.79 -3.05 -10.85
N ILE A 108 -5.72 -3.61 -11.40
CA ILE A 108 -4.40 -2.97 -11.47
C ILE A 108 -4.48 -1.65 -12.27
N GLU A 109 -5.19 -1.64 -13.39
CA GLU A 109 -5.39 -0.42 -14.18
C GLU A 109 -6.11 0.66 -13.36
N VAL A 110 -7.22 0.31 -12.71
CA VAL A 110 -7.96 1.25 -11.85
C VAL A 110 -7.06 1.79 -10.73
N PHE A 111 -6.32 0.94 -10.03
CA PHE A 111 -5.38 1.37 -8.98
C PHE A 111 -4.30 2.30 -9.51
N ASN A 112 -3.75 2.04 -10.70
CA ASN A 112 -2.75 2.89 -11.33
C ASN A 112 -3.31 4.27 -11.71
N VAL A 113 -4.55 4.34 -12.20
CA VAL A 113 -5.23 5.61 -12.49
C VAL A 113 -5.48 6.38 -11.20
N VAL A 114 -6.03 5.74 -10.18
CA VAL A 114 -6.27 6.37 -8.86
C VAL A 114 -4.97 6.87 -8.26
N LYS A 115 -3.90 6.07 -8.28
CA LYS A 115 -2.56 6.46 -7.80
C LYS A 115 -2.05 7.72 -8.52
N LYS A 116 -2.18 7.80 -9.85
CA LYS A 116 -1.77 8.99 -10.62
C LYS A 116 -2.56 10.23 -10.21
N ILE A 117 -3.89 10.11 -10.07
CA ILE A 117 -4.76 11.20 -9.63
C ILE A 117 -4.36 11.66 -8.23
N CYS A 118 -4.14 10.74 -7.29
CA CYS A 118 -3.71 11.05 -5.94
C CYS A 118 -2.35 11.78 -5.90
N ILE A 119 -1.38 11.34 -6.70
CA ILE A 119 -0.06 12.00 -6.78
C ILE A 119 -0.22 13.44 -7.27
N VAL A 120 -0.99 13.69 -8.33
CA VAL A 120 -1.24 15.03 -8.86
C VAL A 120 -1.94 15.92 -7.82
N ALA A 121 -2.95 15.37 -7.14
CA ALA A 121 -3.65 16.08 -6.06
C ALA A 121 -2.71 16.46 -4.90
N VAL A 122 -1.89 15.52 -4.44
CA VAL A 122 -0.91 15.78 -3.37
C VAL A 122 0.10 16.85 -3.77
N LEU A 123 0.67 16.76 -4.98
CA LEU A 123 1.61 17.79 -5.47
C LEU A 123 0.96 19.17 -5.56
N SER A 124 -0.28 19.25 -6.02
CA SER A 124 -1.06 20.50 -6.08
C SER A 124 -1.26 21.09 -4.67
N LEU A 125 -1.67 20.25 -3.69
CA LEU A 125 -1.84 20.69 -2.31
C LEU A 125 -0.52 21.16 -1.66
N VAL A 126 0.58 20.47 -1.92
CA VAL A 126 1.92 20.89 -1.46
C VAL A 126 2.30 22.26 -2.00
N LEU A 127 2.05 22.53 -3.28
CA LEU A 127 2.31 23.85 -3.88
C LEU A 127 1.46 24.96 -3.23
N VAL A 128 0.17 24.71 -3.06
CA VAL A 128 -0.73 25.67 -2.40
C VAL A 128 -0.30 25.92 -0.96
N THR A 129 0.04 24.88 -0.21
CA THR A 129 0.50 24.99 1.18
C THR A 129 1.81 25.80 1.28
N ALA A 130 2.79 25.49 0.42
CA ALA A 130 4.05 26.24 0.37
C ALA A 130 3.81 27.74 0.06
N PHE A 131 2.88 28.05 -0.84
CA PHE A 131 2.49 29.41 -1.15
C PHE A 131 1.82 30.11 0.04
N LEU A 132 0.92 29.44 0.77
CA LEU A 132 0.29 29.99 1.97
C LEU A 132 1.32 30.28 3.07
N ILE A 133 2.24 29.34 3.32
CA ILE A 133 3.33 29.54 4.28
C ILE A 133 4.21 30.71 3.87
N ALA A 134 4.56 30.80 2.58
CA ALA A 134 5.34 31.93 2.07
C ALA A 134 4.64 33.29 2.29
N ASN A 135 3.33 33.36 2.13
CA ASN A 135 2.55 34.56 2.43
C ASN A 135 2.51 34.88 3.93
N THR A 136 2.38 33.89 4.78
CA THR A 136 2.41 34.08 6.25
C THR A 136 3.77 34.60 6.70
N ILE A 137 4.86 34.02 6.23
CA ILE A 137 6.24 34.49 6.53
C ILE A 137 6.47 35.88 5.96
N LYS A 138 5.95 36.19 4.78
CA LYS A 138 6.00 37.55 4.23
C LYS A 138 5.40 38.57 5.20
N LEU A 139 4.20 38.30 5.75
CA LEU A 139 3.54 39.16 6.72
C LEU A 139 4.38 39.29 8.02
N ALA A 140 4.97 38.19 8.51
CA ALA A 140 5.87 38.20 9.66
C ALA A 140 7.10 39.09 9.43
N ILE A 141 7.71 39.03 8.25
CA ILE A 141 8.83 39.90 7.86
C ILE A 141 8.41 41.37 7.86
N TYR A 142 7.26 41.68 7.28
CA TYR A 142 6.77 43.05 7.26
C TYR A 142 6.45 43.62 8.65
N SER A 143 5.85 42.83 9.53
CA SER A 143 5.53 43.26 10.89
C SER A 143 6.78 43.51 11.74
N ARG A 144 7.87 42.75 11.49
CA ARG A 144 9.16 42.90 12.20
C ARG A 144 10.21 43.73 11.42
N LYS A 145 9.78 44.55 10.48
CA LYS A 145 10.68 45.31 9.59
C LYS A 145 11.65 46.20 10.36
N ARG A 146 11.18 46.92 11.40
CA ARG A 146 12.03 47.79 12.22
C ARG A 146 13.13 47.01 12.98
N GLU A 147 12.81 45.89 13.53
CA GLU A 147 13.77 44.98 14.20
C GLU A 147 14.87 44.52 13.24
N ILE A 148 14.47 44.17 12.01
CA ILE A 148 15.40 43.74 10.95
C ILE A 148 16.35 44.89 10.55
N GLU A 149 15.82 46.12 10.44
CA GLU A 149 16.63 47.32 10.13
C GLU A 149 17.64 47.59 11.23
N ILE A 150 17.25 47.49 12.50
CA ILE A 150 18.18 47.68 13.64
C ILE A 150 19.26 46.57 13.61
N MET A 151 18.89 45.30 13.41
CA MET A 151 19.85 44.22 13.32
C MET A 151 20.91 44.45 12.21
N ARG A 152 20.51 45.02 11.07
CA ARG A 152 21.41 45.38 9.97
C ARG A 152 22.34 46.52 10.38
N LEU A 153 21.84 47.54 11.04
CA LEU A 153 22.66 48.69 11.49
C LEU A 153 23.74 48.28 12.49
N VAL A 154 23.46 47.27 13.33
CA VAL A 154 24.41 46.73 14.30
C VAL A 154 25.35 45.70 13.66
N GLY A 155 25.21 45.39 12.36
CA GLY A 155 26.10 44.53 11.61
C GLY A 155 25.76 43.01 11.76
N ALA A 156 24.54 42.66 12.10
CA ALA A 156 24.11 41.25 12.17
C ALA A 156 24.27 40.55 10.82
N SER A 157 24.70 39.29 10.86
CA SER A 157 24.88 38.50 9.64
C SER A 157 23.51 38.21 8.95
N ASN A 158 23.54 38.13 7.62
CA ASN A 158 22.33 37.79 6.84
C ASN A 158 21.72 36.48 7.24
N ILE A 159 22.50 35.51 7.71
CA ILE A 159 22.02 34.21 8.17
C ILE A 159 21.27 34.38 9.48
N SER A 160 21.80 35.16 10.42
CA SER A 160 21.16 35.41 11.72
C SER A 160 19.79 36.06 11.58
N ILE A 161 19.58 36.90 10.55
CA ILE A 161 18.30 37.54 10.26
C ILE A 161 17.30 36.56 9.61
N LYS A 162 17.79 35.58 8.81
CA LYS A 162 16.94 34.64 8.04
C LYS A 162 16.49 33.43 8.85
N ILE A 163 17.34 32.91 9.71
CA ILE A 163 17.09 31.67 10.48
C ILE A 163 15.78 31.70 11.25
N PRO A 164 15.43 32.76 12.02
CA PRO A 164 14.18 32.79 12.79
C PRO A 164 12.93 32.52 11.92
N PHE A 165 12.87 33.10 10.72
CA PHE A 165 11.72 32.93 9.81
C PHE A 165 11.66 31.53 9.20
N ILE A 166 12.83 30.89 8.96
CA ILE A 166 12.87 29.51 8.48
C ILE A 166 12.38 28.54 9.58
N ILE A 167 12.80 28.79 10.82
CA ILE A 167 12.35 28.01 11.98
C ILE A 167 10.83 28.22 12.20
N GLU A 168 10.33 29.45 12.06
CA GLU A 168 8.90 29.74 12.14
C GLU A 168 8.11 28.94 11.10
N GLY A 169 8.59 28.85 9.85
CA GLY A 169 7.98 28.01 8.81
C GLY A 169 8.03 26.51 9.12
N LEU A 170 9.13 26.03 9.73
CA LEU A 170 9.23 24.65 10.22
C LEU A 170 8.17 24.38 11.27
N PHE A 171 7.99 25.27 12.26
CA PHE A 171 6.95 25.11 13.29
C PHE A 171 5.54 25.13 12.70
N ILE A 172 5.27 26.00 11.73
CA ILE A 172 3.96 26.03 11.04
C ILE A 172 3.71 24.68 10.35
N GLY A 173 4.70 24.12 9.66
CA GLY A 173 4.58 22.82 8.99
C GLY A 173 4.40 21.67 9.98
N LEU A 174 5.13 21.69 11.09
CA LEU A 174 5.04 20.68 12.15
C LEU A 174 3.66 20.72 12.84
N LEU A 175 3.18 21.89 13.24
CA LEU A 175 1.86 22.04 13.85
C LEU A 175 0.75 21.67 12.87
N GLY A 176 0.91 22.01 11.59
CA GLY A 176 -0.02 21.62 10.53
C GLY A 176 -0.17 20.12 10.32
N SER A 177 0.85 19.33 10.66
CA SER A 177 0.79 17.87 10.56
C SER A 177 0.00 17.18 11.67
N ILE A 178 -0.28 17.88 12.80
CA ILE A 178 -0.97 17.29 13.95
C ILE A 178 -2.38 16.83 13.58
N VAL A 179 -3.14 17.66 12.88
CA VAL A 179 -4.53 17.32 12.51
C VAL A 179 -4.62 16.10 11.59
N PRO A 180 -3.86 16.00 10.50
CA PRO A 180 -3.81 14.78 9.68
C PRO A 180 -3.40 13.54 10.46
N ILE A 181 -2.44 13.65 11.39
CA ILE A 181 -2.02 12.53 12.24
C ILE A 181 -3.16 12.05 13.11
N LEU A 182 -3.87 12.96 13.78
CA LEU A 182 -5.03 12.61 14.60
C LEU A 182 -6.13 11.92 13.77
N ILE A 183 -6.42 12.44 12.58
CA ILE A 183 -7.38 11.81 11.66
C ILE A 183 -6.90 10.41 11.24
N THR A 184 -5.61 10.24 10.97
CA THR A 184 -5.05 8.93 10.62
C THR A 184 -5.16 7.94 11.78
N ILE A 185 -4.82 8.34 13.00
CA ILE A 185 -4.89 7.48 14.18
C ILE A 185 -6.34 7.05 14.43
N PHE A 186 -7.24 8.01 14.63
CA PHE A 186 -8.63 7.70 14.98
C PHE A 186 -9.41 7.09 13.81
N GLY A 187 -9.22 7.62 12.60
CA GLY A 187 -9.92 7.14 11.41
C GLY A 187 -9.52 5.72 11.03
N TYR A 188 -8.21 5.42 11.00
CA TYR A 188 -7.73 4.11 10.60
C TYR A 188 -8.03 3.03 11.66
N THR A 189 -7.87 3.34 12.96
CA THR A 189 -8.23 2.39 14.02
C THR A 189 -9.73 2.09 14.02
N SER A 190 -10.58 3.11 13.91
CA SER A 190 -12.03 2.90 13.83
C SER A 190 -12.44 2.09 12.59
N LEU A 191 -11.78 2.34 11.46
CA LEU A 191 -12.02 1.57 10.23
C LEU A 191 -11.61 0.10 10.40
N TYR A 192 -10.43 -0.13 10.99
CA TYR A 192 -9.91 -1.46 11.24
C TYR A 192 -10.82 -2.26 12.19
N ASP A 193 -11.27 -1.63 13.27
CA ASP A 193 -12.16 -2.26 14.26
C ASP A 193 -13.54 -2.54 13.67
N TYR A 194 -14.09 -1.62 12.86
CA TYR A 194 -15.39 -1.79 12.22
C TYR A 194 -15.41 -2.97 11.22
N PHE A 195 -14.36 -3.13 10.43
CA PHE A 195 -14.25 -4.21 9.45
C PHE A 195 -13.60 -5.49 10.01
N GLY A 196 -13.15 -5.50 11.28
CA GLY A 196 -12.46 -6.63 11.88
C GLY A 196 -11.18 -7.02 11.13
N GLY A 197 -10.51 -6.05 10.50
CA GLY A 197 -9.29 -6.26 9.72
C GLY A 197 -9.51 -6.87 8.32
N LYS A 198 -10.75 -7.19 7.93
CA LYS A 198 -11.06 -7.83 6.63
C LYS A 198 -12.02 -6.99 5.82
N LEU A 199 -11.59 -6.55 4.64
CA LEU A 199 -12.47 -5.87 3.69
C LEU A 199 -13.35 -6.90 2.96
N PHE A 200 -14.63 -6.58 2.80
CA PHE A 200 -15.65 -7.38 2.06
C PHE A 200 -15.97 -8.77 2.61
N GLY A 201 -15.68 -9.08 3.88
CA GLY A 201 -16.11 -10.33 4.54
C GLY A 201 -15.56 -11.63 3.95
N SER A 202 -14.88 -11.59 2.82
CA SER A 202 -14.46 -12.74 2.02
C SER A 202 -12.95 -13.07 2.10
N GLY A 203 -12.18 -12.36 2.93
CA GLY A 203 -10.73 -12.58 3.02
C GLY A 203 -9.93 -12.22 1.75
N LEU A 204 -10.58 -11.61 0.75
CA LEU A 204 -9.93 -11.17 -0.50
C LEU A 204 -8.99 -9.97 -0.30
N ALA A 205 -9.26 -9.13 0.69
CA ALA A 205 -8.41 -8.01 1.05
C ALA A 205 -8.38 -7.87 2.57
N GLU A 206 -7.18 -7.80 3.13
CA GLU A 206 -6.95 -7.60 4.56
C GLU A 206 -6.38 -6.21 4.79
N LEU A 207 -6.85 -5.54 5.86
CA LEU A 207 -6.29 -4.27 6.29
C LEU A 207 -4.96 -4.52 7.02
N VAL A 208 -3.98 -3.66 6.75
CA VAL A 208 -2.68 -3.73 7.43
C VAL A 208 -2.87 -3.49 8.93
N ASN A 209 -2.12 -4.21 9.77
CA ASN A 209 -2.18 -4.02 11.22
C ASN A 209 -1.93 -2.54 11.59
N PRO A 210 -2.80 -1.91 12.41
CA PRO A 210 -2.72 -0.49 12.73
C PRO A 210 -1.39 -0.06 13.34
N MET A 211 -0.84 -0.86 14.25
CA MET A 211 0.32 -0.46 15.06
C MET A 211 1.59 -0.10 14.25
N PRO A 212 2.14 -0.92 13.33
CA PRO A 212 3.30 -0.46 12.55
C PRO A 212 2.92 0.59 11.52
N PHE A 213 1.73 0.47 10.88
CA PHE A 213 1.29 1.31 9.77
C PHE A 213 1.06 2.77 10.19
N ILE A 214 0.35 3.01 11.30
CA ILE A 214 0.04 4.35 11.79
C ILE A 214 1.32 5.14 12.11
N TYR A 215 2.32 4.52 12.75
CA TYR A 215 3.57 5.19 13.07
C TYR A 215 4.36 5.57 11.81
N GLN A 216 4.40 4.70 10.82
CA GLN A 216 5.07 4.98 9.55
C GLN A 216 4.40 6.14 8.81
N VAL A 217 3.09 6.11 8.68
CA VAL A 217 2.32 7.18 8.02
C VAL A 217 2.45 8.50 8.78
N SER A 218 2.36 8.48 10.11
CA SER A 218 2.54 9.67 10.95
C SER A 218 3.93 10.28 10.78
N GLY A 219 4.97 9.45 10.75
CA GLY A 219 6.34 9.90 10.50
C GLY A 219 6.51 10.57 9.14
N VAL A 220 5.91 10.00 8.09
CA VAL A 220 5.92 10.59 6.75
C VAL A 220 5.16 11.93 6.73
N LEU A 221 4.00 12.02 7.39
CA LEU A 221 3.22 13.28 7.46
C LEU A 221 4.00 14.39 8.16
N VAL A 222 4.69 14.10 9.27
CA VAL A 222 5.58 15.06 9.94
C VAL A 222 6.71 15.49 9.02
N ALA A 223 7.38 14.56 8.37
CA ALA A 223 8.49 14.86 7.47
C ALA A 223 8.05 15.76 6.31
N ILE A 224 6.91 15.47 5.68
CA ILE A 224 6.33 16.30 4.62
C ILE A 224 6.00 17.69 5.17
N GLY A 225 5.35 17.80 6.33
CA GLY A 225 5.01 19.07 6.97
C GLY A 225 6.24 19.96 7.20
N ILE A 226 7.29 19.40 7.77
CA ILE A 226 8.57 20.09 8.01
C ILE A 226 9.21 20.54 6.69
N VAL A 227 9.32 19.66 5.70
CA VAL A 227 9.94 19.97 4.42
C VAL A 227 9.19 21.06 3.69
N VAL A 228 7.87 20.97 3.60
CA VAL A 228 7.01 21.99 2.95
C VAL A 228 7.09 23.32 3.69
N GLY A 229 7.07 23.28 5.04
CA GLY A 229 7.22 24.46 5.89
C GLY A 229 8.54 25.18 5.66
N MET A 230 9.66 24.43 5.63
CA MET A 230 10.98 24.99 5.35
C MET A 230 11.10 25.54 3.93
N ILE A 231 10.59 24.83 2.92
CA ILE A 231 10.65 25.31 1.52
C ILE A 231 9.84 26.58 1.35
N GLY A 232 8.61 26.62 1.87
CA GLY A 232 7.75 27.82 1.79
C GLY A 232 8.38 29.04 2.47
N SER A 233 8.88 28.86 3.69
CA SER A 233 9.55 29.93 4.43
C SER A 233 10.85 30.39 3.77
N TYR A 234 11.67 29.45 3.28
CA TYR A 234 12.91 29.78 2.57
C TYR A 234 12.66 30.61 1.31
N GLN A 235 11.63 30.27 0.52
CA GLN A 235 11.24 31.05 -0.66
C GLN A 235 10.80 32.47 -0.28
N ALA A 236 10.01 32.60 0.78
CA ALA A 236 9.58 33.92 1.29
C ALA A 236 10.77 34.77 1.73
N VAL A 237 11.65 34.20 2.56
CA VAL A 237 12.85 34.85 3.07
C VAL A 237 13.76 35.29 1.92
N ARG A 238 14.00 34.43 0.93
CA ARG A 238 14.82 34.76 -0.25
C ARG A 238 14.21 35.90 -1.08
N LYS A 239 12.88 35.91 -1.22
CA LYS A 239 12.17 36.90 -2.05
C LYS A 239 12.00 38.25 -1.37
N TYR A 240 11.68 38.26 -0.07
CA TYR A 240 11.25 39.47 0.65
C TYR A 240 12.33 40.04 1.59
N LEU A 241 13.26 39.21 2.03
CA LEU A 241 14.50 39.65 2.69
C LEU A 241 15.62 39.81 1.65
N LYS A 242 15.41 40.66 0.61
CA LYS A 242 16.49 41.04 -0.28
C LYS A 242 17.51 41.85 0.51
N ILE A 243 18.65 41.27 0.76
CA ILE A 243 19.81 41.82 1.41
C ILE A 243 20.90 41.92 0.36
#